data_fd2cf3226b07c1afdc6d306c0ac26c08
#
_entry.id   fd2cf3226b07c1afdc6d306c0ac26c08
#
_cell.length_a   1.000
_cell.length_b   1.000
_cell.length_c   1.000
_cell.angle_alpha   90.00
_cell.angle_beta   90.00
_cell.angle_gamma   90.00
#
_symmetry.space_group_name_H-M   'P 1'
#
loop_
_entity.id
_entity.type
_entity.pdbx_description
1 polymer ?
#
loop_
_entity_poly.entity_id
_entity_poly.type
_entity_poly.pdbx_seq_one_letter_code
_entity_poly.pdbx_strand_id
1 'polypeptide(L)'
;AMAMAGKPCYITTPKVWGIHVTGELPDFVSGKDVILELLRRYSVKGGLGYVMEFYGPGVANLDMAARATIANMGVDIGATAALFPSDEVTRDFLARNNREEVWFEQKTPEDGEFDAVTEIDLGTLEPLVACPSNPDNVRPAWELADVPVQQVIIGSSCNGSYRDFMIAAEMVEGKLKHRDVSFEINTGSRQTLINILYHGGVAKLVSAGARTHEPGCLGCIGMGQAPATGTNSLRTFPRNFKGRSGTKDDHVYLCSPETAAASALTGHI
;
A
#
# COMPACT_ATOMS: atom_id res chain seq x y z
N ALA A 1 -10.69 -23.69 8.94
CA ALA A 1 -11.31 -24.73 9.78
C ALA A 1 -10.29 -25.72 10.32
N MET A 2 -9.42 -26.32 9.46
CA MET A 2 -8.42 -27.31 9.90
C MET A 2 -7.44 -26.74 10.94
N ALA A 3 -6.84 -25.58 10.67
CA ALA A 3 -5.92 -24.91 11.61
C ALA A 3 -6.60 -24.57 12.95
N MET A 4 -7.83 -24.07 12.91
CA MET A 4 -8.60 -23.78 14.14
C MET A 4 -8.93 -25.04 14.94
N ALA A 5 -9.05 -26.18 14.26
CA ALA A 5 -9.29 -27.48 14.91
C ALA A 5 -8.01 -28.17 15.37
N GLY A 6 -6.84 -27.53 15.26
CA GLY A 6 -5.54 -28.12 15.59
C GLY A 6 -5.14 -29.32 14.72
N LYS A 7 -5.68 -29.40 13.50
CA LYS A 7 -5.38 -30.48 12.56
C LYS A 7 -4.30 -30.04 11.57
N PRO A 8 -3.48 -30.98 11.05
CA PRO A 8 -2.51 -30.67 10.01
C PRO A 8 -3.17 -30.02 8.80
N CYS A 9 -2.55 -28.92 8.30
CA CYS A 9 -2.94 -28.28 7.07
C CYS A 9 -1.88 -28.58 6.01
N TYR A 10 -2.27 -29.29 4.97
CA TYR A 10 -1.35 -29.65 3.87
C TYR A 10 -1.47 -28.59 2.79
N ILE A 11 -0.36 -28.00 2.39
CA ILE A 11 -0.24 -27.08 1.25
C ILE A 11 0.76 -27.66 0.26
N THR A 12 0.54 -27.41 -1.03
CA THR A 12 1.55 -27.70 -2.05
C THR A 12 2.73 -26.75 -1.82
N THR A 13 3.96 -27.27 -1.83
CA THR A 13 5.15 -26.43 -1.71
C THR A 13 5.17 -25.42 -2.85
N PRO A 14 5.14 -24.12 -2.55
CA PRO A 14 5.20 -23.10 -3.60
C PRO A 14 6.60 -23.03 -4.20
N LYS A 15 6.68 -22.56 -5.43
CA LYS A 15 7.91 -22.12 -6.07
C LYS A 15 8.40 -20.81 -5.49
N VAL A 16 9.67 -20.48 -5.70
CA VAL A 16 10.25 -19.21 -5.26
C VAL A 16 10.44 -18.28 -6.45
N TRP A 17 9.84 -17.11 -6.36
CA TRP A 17 9.98 -16.03 -7.34
C TRP A 17 10.85 -14.92 -6.77
N GLY A 18 12.10 -14.84 -7.22
CA GLY A 18 13.05 -13.81 -6.82
C GLY A 18 12.70 -12.47 -7.46
N ILE A 19 12.54 -11.43 -6.64
CA ILE A 19 12.37 -10.05 -7.09
C ILE A 19 13.67 -9.30 -6.77
N HIS A 20 14.50 -9.12 -7.77
CA HIS A 20 15.76 -8.38 -7.65
C HIS A 20 15.51 -6.89 -7.72
N VAL A 21 15.79 -6.19 -6.62
CA VAL A 21 15.51 -4.76 -6.47
C VAL A 21 16.81 -3.97 -6.50
N THR A 22 16.85 -2.94 -7.34
CA THR A 22 17.98 -1.99 -7.47
C THR A 22 17.50 -0.55 -7.37
N GLY A 23 18.43 0.40 -7.26
CA GLY A 23 18.12 1.82 -7.25
C GLY A 23 17.43 2.32 -5.99
N GLU A 24 16.89 3.53 -6.06
CA GLU A 24 16.18 4.25 -5.01
C GLU A 24 14.87 4.80 -5.57
N LEU A 25 13.84 4.90 -4.72
CA LEU A 25 12.55 5.48 -5.12
C LEU A 25 12.70 6.98 -5.41
N PRO A 26 12.18 7.46 -6.55
CA PRO A 26 12.06 8.89 -6.82
C PRO A 26 11.12 9.58 -5.83
N ASP A 27 11.16 10.92 -5.81
CA ASP A 27 10.20 11.73 -5.05
C ASP A 27 8.75 11.38 -5.44
N PHE A 28 7.87 11.34 -4.45
CA PHE A 28 6.45 11.01 -4.58
C PHE A 28 6.13 9.59 -5.07
N VAL A 29 7.12 8.72 -5.17
CA VAL A 29 6.95 7.28 -5.43
C VAL A 29 7.12 6.50 -4.13
N SER A 30 6.32 5.48 -3.92
CA SER A 30 6.29 4.72 -2.67
C SER A 30 6.29 3.19 -2.90
N GLY A 31 6.33 2.43 -1.81
CA GLY A 31 6.18 0.97 -1.89
C GLY A 31 4.87 0.51 -2.56
N LYS A 32 3.85 1.37 -2.58
CA LYS A 32 2.60 1.12 -3.32
C LYS A 32 2.85 1.03 -4.82
N ASP A 33 3.65 1.92 -5.36
CA ASP A 33 3.95 1.96 -6.79
C ASP A 33 4.78 0.74 -7.23
N VAL A 34 5.65 0.23 -6.34
CA VAL A 34 6.41 -1.01 -6.58
C VAL A 34 5.47 -2.20 -6.81
N ILE A 35 4.50 -2.41 -5.93
CA ILE A 35 3.57 -3.54 -6.08
C ILE A 35 2.55 -3.32 -7.20
N LEU A 36 2.16 -2.08 -7.48
CA LEU A 36 1.34 -1.75 -8.65
C LEU A 36 2.08 -2.03 -9.95
N GLU A 37 3.38 -1.76 -10.03
CA GLU A 37 4.20 -2.12 -11.19
C GLU A 37 4.27 -3.64 -11.40
N LEU A 38 4.42 -4.42 -10.34
CA LEU A 38 4.37 -5.88 -10.44
C LEU A 38 2.99 -6.37 -10.90
N LEU A 39 1.90 -5.79 -10.40
CA LEU A 39 0.54 -6.09 -10.85
C LEU A 39 0.34 -5.73 -12.33
N ARG A 40 0.89 -4.60 -12.78
CA ARG A 40 0.86 -4.16 -14.18
C ARG A 40 1.54 -5.17 -15.11
N ARG A 41 2.69 -5.72 -14.68
CA ARG A 41 3.48 -6.68 -15.49
C ARG A 41 2.88 -8.09 -15.49
N TYR A 42 2.38 -8.55 -14.35
CA TYR A 42 2.09 -9.97 -14.12
C TYR A 42 0.62 -10.29 -13.83
N SER A 43 -0.23 -9.29 -13.70
CA SER A 43 -1.65 -9.37 -13.35
C SER A 43 -1.92 -10.03 -11.97
N VAL A 44 -3.19 -10.13 -11.61
CA VAL A 44 -3.65 -10.74 -10.35
C VAL A 44 -3.44 -12.26 -10.25
N LYS A 45 -2.86 -12.88 -11.26
CA LYS A 45 -2.59 -14.33 -11.32
C LYS A 45 -1.11 -14.66 -11.46
N GLY A 46 -0.25 -13.67 -11.64
CA GLY A 46 1.18 -13.87 -11.89
C GLY A 46 1.92 -14.62 -10.79
N GLY A 47 1.52 -14.40 -9.54
CA GLY A 47 2.13 -15.03 -8.35
C GLY A 47 1.51 -16.35 -7.92
N LEU A 48 0.55 -16.92 -8.67
CA LEU A 48 -0.10 -18.17 -8.29
C LEU A 48 0.89 -19.33 -8.17
N GLY A 49 0.95 -19.94 -6.98
CA GLY A 49 1.87 -21.04 -6.68
C GLY A 49 3.30 -20.60 -6.35
N TYR A 50 3.53 -19.29 -6.19
CA TYR A 50 4.82 -18.74 -5.81
C TYR A 50 4.82 -18.12 -4.41
N VAL A 51 5.99 -18.11 -3.79
CA VAL A 51 6.40 -17.17 -2.75
C VAL A 51 7.30 -16.14 -3.41
N MET A 52 7.03 -14.87 -3.22
CA MET A 52 7.88 -13.76 -3.70
C MET A 52 8.98 -13.52 -2.68
N GLU A 53 10.23 -13.49 -3.11
CA GLU A 53 11.37 -13.18 -2.25
C GLU A 53 12.13 -11.96 -2.80
N PHE A 54 12.09 -10.87 -2.05
CA PHE A 54 12.71 -9.60 -2.44
C PHE A 54 14.18 -9.58 -1.99
N TYR A 55 15.09 -9.28 -2.91
CA TYR A 55 16.52 -9.24 -2.66
C TYR A 55 17.21 -8.18 -3.53
N GLY A 56 18.51 -8.01 -3.35
CA GLY A 56 19.31 -7.03 -4.07
C GLY A 56 19.51 -5.71 -3.30
N PRO A 57 20.39 -4.84 -3.80
CA PRO A 57 20.83 -3.64 -3.07
C PRO A 57 19.73 -2.62 -2.83
N GLY A 58 18.74 -2.52 -3.71
CA GLY A 58 17.64 -1.57 -3.59
C GLY A 58 16.68 -1.89 -2.43
N VAL A 59 16.70 -3.12 -1.89
CA VAL A 59 15.83 -3.48 -0.75
C VAL A 59 16.16 -2.66 0.49
N ALA A 60 17.43 -2.28 0.69
CA ALA A 60 17.84 -1.43 1.80
C ALA A 60 17.23 -0.02 1.74
N ASN A 61 16.80 0.43 0.57
CA ASN A 61 16.15 1.73 0.35
C ASN A 61 14.62 1.68 0.58
N LEU A 62 14.07 0.50 0.85
CA LEU A 62 12.67 0.31 1.23
C LEU A 62 12.55 0.23 2.76
N ASP A 63 11.90 1.22 3.36
CA ASP A 63 11.59 1.18 4.79
C ASP A 63 10.56 0.10 5.13
N MET A 64 10.33 -0.16 6.41
CA MET A 64 9.39 -1.21 6.85
C MET A 64 7.94 -0.93 6.44
N ALA A 65 7.52 0.32 6.28
CA ALA A 65 6.18 0.67 5.80
C ALA A 65 6.03 0.28 4.32
N ALA A 66 7.03 0.58 3.48
CA ALA A 66 7.06 0.19 2.08
C ALA A 66 7.06 -1.34 1.92
N ARG A 67 7.93 -2.05 2.68
CA ARG A 67 7.98 -3.52 2.68
C ARG A 67 6.64 -4.13 3.10
N ALA A 68 6.00 -3.60 4.14
CA ALA A 68 4.70 -4.05 4.60
C ALA A 68 3.59 -3.83 3.55
N THR A 69 3.60 -2.69 2.86
CA THR A 69 2.66 -2.39 1.77
C THR A 69 2.82 -3.38 0.61
N ILE A 70 4.06 -3.63 0.17
CA ILE A 70 4.37 -4.57 -0.90
C ILE A 70 3.93 -5.98 -0.50
N ALA A 71 4.30 -6.44 0.70
CA ALA A 71 3.95 -7.76 1.20
C ALA A 71 2.42 -7.94 1.38
N ASN A 72 1.73 -6.90 1.86
CA ASN A 72 0.26 -6.92 2.00
C ASN A 72 -0.44 -7.16 0.66
N MET A 73 0.02 -6.50 -0.40
CA MET A 73 -0.53 -6.65 -1.75
C MET A 73 0.06 -7.80 -2.55
N GLY A 74 1.03 -8.53 -2.02
CA GLY A 74 1.53 -9.77 -2.61
C GLY A 74 0.42 -10.81 -2.83
N VAL A 75 -0.59 -10.82 -1.96
CA VAL A 75 -1.77 -11.68 -2.14
C VAL A 75 -2.64 -11.23 -3.32
N ASP A 76 -2.63 -9.95 -3.68
CA ASP A 76 -3.43 -9.42 -4.79
C ASP A 76 -2.83 -9.75 -6.16
N ILE A 77 -1.52 -10.05 -6.24
CA ILE A 77 -0.87 -10.64 -7.42
C ILE A 77 -1.02 -12.18 -7.45
N GLY A 78 -1.62 -12.78 -6.41
CA GLY A 78 -1.86 -14.21 -6.30
C GLY A 78 -0.76 -14.99 -5.58
N ALA A 79 0.26 -14.34 -5.03
CA ALA A 79 1.35 -15.02 -4.33
C ALA A 79 0.90 -15.64 -3.01
N THR A 80 1.53 -16.75 -2.64
CA THR A 80 1.30 -17.44 -1.37
C THR A 80 1.84 -16.62 -0.19
N ALA A 81 2.99 -15.96 -0.38
CA ALA A 81 3.62 -15.06 0.59
C ALA A 81 4.56 -14.09 -0.14
N ALA A 82 4.97 -13.03 0.55
CA ALA A 82 6.03 -12.12 0.13
C ALA A 82 7.01 -11.93 1.28
N LEU A 83 8.29 -12.15 1.02
CA LEU A 83 9.36 -12.16 2.00
C LEU A 83 10.37 -11.06 1.70
N PHE A 84 10.84 -10.42 2.76
CA PHE A 84 11.95 -9.46 2.74
C PHE A 84 13.05 -9.94 3.68
N PRO A 85 14.32 -9.57 3.44
CA PRO A 85 15.39 -9.87 4.36
C PRO A 85 15.16 -9.18 5.72
N SER A 86 15.67 -9.82 6.78
CA SER A 86 15.77 -9.19 8.10
C SER A 86 17.16 -8.54 8.22
N ASP A 87 17.23 -7.30 7.77
CA ASP A 87 18.43 -6.47 7.70
C ASP A 87 18.42 -5.35 8.75
N GLU A 88 19.33 -4.38 8.64
CA GLU A 88 19.41 -3.23 9.56
C GLU A 88 18.13 -2.39 9.56
N VAL A 89 17.41 -2.28 8.42
CA VAL A 89 16.12 -1.58 8.36
C VAL A 89 15.09 -2.27 9.27
N THR A 90 15.08 -3.60 9.27
CA THR A 90 14.24 -4.40 10.17
C THR A 90 14.65 -4.22 11.63
N ARG A 91 15.97 -4.25 11.91
CA ARG A 91 16.51 -4.03 13.24
C ARG A 91 16.13 -2.69 13.82
N ASP A 92 16.33 -1.61 13.06
CA ASP A 92 15.98 -0.25 13.46
C ASP A 92 14.48 -0.11 13.74
N PHE A 93 13.64 -0.74 12.92
CA PHE A 93 12.20 -0.75 13.15
C PHE A 93 11.84 -1.45 14.46
N LEU A 94 12.43 -2.61 14.74
CA LEU A 94 12.20 -3.34 15.98
C LEU A 94 12.71 -2.55 17.20
N ALA A 95 13.89 -1.92 17.09
CA ALA A 95 14.47 -1.09 18.15
C ALA A 95 13.54 0.07 18.52
N ARG A 96 13.00 0.80 17.52
CA ARG A 96 12.01 1.88 17.74
C ARG A 96 10.71 1.41 18.39
N ASN A 97 10.43 0.12 18.31
CA ASN A 97 9.27 -0.52 18.96
C ASN A 97 9.63 -1.27 20.24
N ASN A 98 10.82 -1.06 20.82
CA ASN A 98 11.34 -1.74 22.01
C ASN A 98 11.32 -3.27 21.88
N ARG A 99 11.72 -3.79 20.72
CA ARG A 99 11.75 -5.21 20.38
C ARG A 99 13.04 -5.64 19.69
N GLU A 100 14.12 -4.89 19.84
CA GLU A 100 15.42 -5.20 19.20
C GLU A 100 15.94 -6.59 19.63
N GLU A 101 15.63 -7.02 20.84
CA GLU A 101 16.08 -8.30 21.42
C GLU A 101 15.57 -9.53 20.66
N VAL A 102 14.52 -9.40 19.85
CA VAL A 102 14.00 -10.50 19.02
C VAL A 102 14.54 -10.47 17.59
N TRP A 103 15.35 -9.46 17.26
CA TRP A 103 15.92 -9.37 15.92
C TRP A 103 17.01 -10.41 15.70
N PHE A 104 17.04 -10.99 14.53
CA PHE A 104 18.14 -11.75 13.98
C PHE A 104 18.31 -11.45 12.51
N GLU A 105 19.54 -11.41 12.04
CA GLU A 105 19.83 -11.18 10.63
C GLU A 105 19.41 -12.38 9.80
N GLN A 106 18.69 -12.11 8.69
CA GLN A 106 18.37 -13.12 7.69
C GLN A 106 18.48 -12.48 6.31
N LYS A 107 19.39 -12.99 5.50
CA LYS A 107 19.63 -12.55 4.14
C LYS A 107 19.12 -13.56 3.14
N THR A 108 18.65 -13.07 2.01
CA THR A 108 18.47 -13.90 0.83
C THR A 108 19.85 -14.19 0.25
N PRO A 109 20.20 -15.45 -0.03
CA PRO A 109 21.45 -15.78 -0.69
C PRO A 109 21.53 -15.09 -2.07
N GLU A 110 22.66 -14.48 -2.39
CA GLU A 110 22.88 -13.83 -3.70
C GLU A 110 22.87 -14.84 -4.86
N ASP A 111 23.26 -16.08 -4.57
CA ASP A 111 23.29 -17.23 -5.47
C ASP A 111 22.09 -18.17 -5.27
N GLY A 112 21.02 -17.68 -4.63
CA GLY A 112 19.80 -18.44 -4.39
C GLY A 112 19.20 -18.98 -5.69
N GLU A 113 18.82 -20.25 -5.68
CA GLU A 113 18.09 -20.86 -6.79
C GLU A 113 16.64 -20.40 -6.75
N PHE A 114 16.24 -19.53 -7.70
CA PHE A 114 14.88 -19.10 -7.87
C PHE A 114 14.24 -19.82 -9.07
N ASP A 115 12.96 -20.19 -8.95
CA ASP A 115 12.21 -20.76 -10.07
C ASP A 115 11.88 -19.71 -11.15
N ALA A 116 11.82 -18.44 -10.76
CA ALA A 116 11.65 -17.29 -11.63
C ALA A 116 12.35 -16.07 -11.00
N VAL A 117 12.79 -15.15 -11.87
CA VAL A 117 13.42 -13.89 -11.44
C VAL A 117 12.77 -12.72 -12.19
N THR A 118 12.57 -11.62 -11.47
CA THR A 118 12.14 -10.33 -12.03
C THR A 118 13.03 -9.23 -11.48
N GLU A 119 13.43 -8.31 -12.34
CA GLU A 119 14.18 -7.13 -11.95
C GLU A 119 13.25 -5.92 -11.81
N ILE A 120 13.44 -5.15 -10.74
CA ILE A 120 12.79 -3.87 -10.47
C ILE A 120 13.88 -2.85 -10.15
N ASP A 121 14.04 -1.89 -11.03
CA ASP A 121 14.82 -0.69 -10.74
C ASP A 121 13.88 0.37 -10.17
N LEU A 122 14.02 0.65 -8.87
CA LEU A 122 13.21 1.64 -8.16
C LEU A 122 13.30 3.03 -8.80
N GLY A 123 14.48 3.39 -9.33
CA GLY A 123 14.71 4.70 -9.93
C GLY A 123 13.96 4.96 -11.24
N THR A 124 13.40 3.93 -11.85
CA THR A 124 12.60 4.04 -13.07
C THR A 124 11.10 4.11 -12.82
N LEU A 125 10.68 3.95 -11.57
CA LEU A 125 9.27 3.97 -11.21
C LEU A 125 8.71 5.38 -11.19
N GLU A 126 7.44 5.47 -11.49
CA GLU A 126 6.65 6.70 -11.46
C GLU A 126 5.36 6.48 -10.63
N PRO A 127 4.65 7.53 -10.20
CA PRO A 127 3.36 7.37 -9.53
C PRO A 127 2.36 6.60 -10.39
N LEU A 128 1.83 5.51 -9.84
CA LEU A 128 0.94 4.58 -10.53
C LEU A 128 -0.45 4.55 -9.89
N VAL A 129 -1.46 4.29 -10.71
CA VAL A 129 -2.85 4.16 -10.27
C VAL A 129 -3.48 2.93 -10.88
N ALA A 130 -4.06 2.07 -10.04
CA ALA A 130 -4.90 0.98 -10.52
C ALA A 130 -6.32 1.50 -10.79
N CYS A 131 -6.75 1.42 -12.03
CA CYS A 131 -8.07 1.83 -12.48
C CYS A 131 -9.16 0.81 -12.11
N PRO A 132 -10.43 1.20 -12.06
CA PRO A 132 -11.53 0.26 -11.88
C PRO A 132 -11.56 -0.80 -12.99
N SER A 133 -11.94 -2.05 -12.72
CA SER A 133 -12.35 -2.64 -11.44
C SER A 133 -11.46 -3.83 -11.11
N ASN A 134 -10.14 -3.68 -11.34
CA ASN A 134 -9.16 -4.73 -11.07
C ASN A 134 -7.81 -4.10 -10.65
N PRO A 135 -7.13 -4.61 -9.61
CA PRO A 135 -5.85 -4.07 -9.16
C PRO A 135 -4.72 -4.10 -10.19
N ASP A 136 -4.82 -4.91 -11.24
CA ASP A 136 -3.83 -5.00 -12.32
C ASP A 136 -4.09 -4.07 -13.52
N ASN A 137 -5.22 -3.35 -13.52
CA ASN A 137 -5.51 -2.32 -14.54
C ASN A 137 -4.74 -1.03 -14.21
N VAL A 138 -3.43 -1.10 -14.20
CA VAL A 138 -2.55 -0.02 -13.74
C VAL A 138 -2.11 0.89 -14.87
N ARG A 139 -2.14 2.19 -14.60
CA ARG A 139 -1.65 3.27 -15.49
C ARG A 139 -0.79 4.27 -14.71
N PRO A 140 0.11 5.00 -15.39
CA PRO A 140 0.74 6.18 -14.81
C PRO A 140 -0.31 7.22 -14.37
N ALA A 141 -0.06 7.87 -13.23
CA ALA A 141 -1.00 8.85 -12.68
C ALA A 141 -1.23 10.04 -13.63
N TRP A 142 -0.22 10.47 -14.36
CA TRP A 142 -0.30 11.58 -15.30
C TRP A 142 -1.25 11.31 -16.50
N GLU A 143 -1.47 10.05 -16.88
CA GLU A 143 -2.49 9.69 -17.89
C GLU A 143 -3.92 9.90 -17.41
N LEU A 144 -4.10 10.03 -16.10
CA LEU A 144 -5.39 10.15 -15.43
C LEU A 144 -5.63 11.55 -14.83
N ALA A 145 -4.75 12.52 -15.13
CA ALA A 145 -4.78 13.86 -14.55
C ALA A 145 -6.11 14.61 -14.71
N ASP A 146 -6.91 14.28 -15.71
CA ASP A 146 -8.23 14.88 -15.95
C ASP A 146 -9.39 14.10 -15.29
N VAL A 147 -9.11 12.99 -14.60
CA VAL A 147 -10.15 12.17 -13.94
C VAL A 147 -10.60 12.85 -12.64
N PRO A 148 -11.84 13.34 -12.54
CA PRO A 148 -12.33 13.99 -11.33
C PRO A 148 -12.51 12.98 -10.21
N VAL A 149 -12.23 13.38 -8.97
CA VAL A 149 -12.33 12.54 -7.77
C VAL A 149 -13.32 13.16 -6.79
N GLN A 150 -14.30 12.39 -6.32
CA GLN A 150 -15.29 12.84 -5.34
C GLN A 150 -15.01 12.32 -3.93
N GLN A 151 -14.19 11.27 -3.81
CA GLN A 151 -13.79 10.73 -2.51
C GLN A 151 -12.31 10.35 -2.56
N VAL A 152 -11.56 10.76 -1.54
CA VAL A 152 -10.17 10.33 -1.31
C VAL A 152 -10.07 9.73 0.07
N ILE A 153 -9.51 8.51 0.16
CA ILE A 153 -9.32 7.81 1.44
C ILE A 153 -7.88 7.34 1.57
N ILE A 154 -7.21 7.78 2.63
CA ILE A 154 -5.88 7.31 2.99
C ILE A 154 -5.96 6.38 4.19
N GLY A 155 -5.33 5.19 4.12
CA GLY A 155 -5.23 4.31 5.27
C GLY A 155 -5.42 2.84 5.00
N SER A 156 -6.10 2.16 5.94
CA SER A 156 -6.34 0.72 5.94
C SER A 156 -5.08 -0.09 6.31
N SER A 157 -5.11 -1.41 6.04
CA SER A 157 -3.99 -2.31 6.34
C SER A 157 -2.79 -2.11 5.41
N CYS A 158 -3.00 -1.52 4.24
CA CYS A 158 -1.97 -1.35 3.22
C CYS A 158 -1.14 -0.09 3.48
N ASN A 159 -1.76 1.08 3.48
CA ASN A 159 -1.11 2.38 3.69
C ASN A 159 -1.69 3.10 4.91
N GLY A 160 -1.73 2.41 6.02
CA GLY A 160 -2.20 2.93 7.31
C GLY A 160 -1.08 3.14 8.33
N SER A 161 0.17 3.24 7.88
CA SER A 161 1.34 3.42 8.74
C SER A 161 1.51 4.86 9.22
N TYR A 162 2.33 5.04 10.25
CA TYR A 162 2.73 6.37 10.72
C TYR A 162 3.36 7.21 9.60
N ARG A 163 4.25 6.60 8.78
CA ARG A 163 4.91 7.27 7.68
C ARG A 163 3.91 7.77 6.63
N ASP A 164 2.98 6.92 6.21
CA ASP A 164 1.96 7.27 5.21
C ASP A 164 1.15 8.51 5.61
N PHE A 165 0.74 8.57 6.88
CA PHE A 165 -0.05 9.69 7.38
C PHE A 165 0.78 10.96 7.59
N MET A 166 2.04 10.84 8.02
CA MET A 166 2.88 12.03 8.18
C MET A 166 3.23 12.65 6.83
N ILE A 167 3.52 11.86 5.80
CA ILE A 167 3.72 12.36 4.43
C ILE A 167 2.46 13.09 3.95
N ALA A 168 1.30 12.44 4.06
CA ALA A 168 0.04 13.07 3.66
C ALA A 168 -0.23 14.37 4.44
N ALA A 169 0.05 14.38 5.75
CA ALA A 169 -0.11 15.56 6.61
C ALA A 169 0.79 16.73 6.18
N GLU A 170 2.07 16.46 5.88
CA GLU A 170 2.99 17.48 5.38
C GLU A 170 2.54 18.04 4.01
N MET A 171 2.08 17.18 3.11
CA MET A 171 1.62 17.60 1.78
C MET A 171 0.38 18.53 1.84
N VAL A 172 -0.52 18.30 2.80
CA VAL A 172 -1.77 19.09 2.93
C VAL A 172 -1.65 20.25 3.90
N GLU A 173 -0.52 20.42 4.60
CA GLU A 173 -0.33 21.46 5.59
C GLU A 173 -0.57 22.87 5.01
N GLY A 174 -1.38 23.66 5.68
CA GLY A 174 -1.73 25.04 5.26
C GLY A 174 -2.64 25.12 4.03
N LYS A 175 -3.17 23.99 3.54
CA LYS A 175 -4.06 23.93 2.37
C LYS A 175 -5.42 23.37 2.77
N LEU A 176 -6.41 23.56 1.91
CA LEU A 176 -7.74 22.95 2.05
C LEU A 176 -7.95 21.94 0.94
N LYS A 177 -8.61 20.83 1.27
CA LYS A 177 -9.07 19.86 0.27
C LYS A 177 -9.96 20.56 -0.77
N HIS A 178 -10.00 20.02 -1.98
CA HIS A 178 -10.94 20.50 -2.99
C HIS A 178 -12.40 20.40 -2.49
N ARG A 179 -13.23 21.40 -2.78
CA ARG A 179 -14.59 21.51 -2.24
C ARG A 179 -15.48 20.29 -2.55
N ASP A 180 -15.26 19.66 -3.71
CA ASP A 180 -16.08 18.54 -4.19
C ASP A 180 -15.55 17.17 -3.73
N VAL A 181 -14.44 17.14 -3.00
CA VAL A 181 -13.84 15.92 -2.48
C VAL A 181 -14.27 15.64 -1.05
N SER A 182 -14.74 14.43 -0.76
CA SER A 182 -14.79 13.87 0.60
C SER A 182 -13.42 13.32 0.93
N PHE A 183 -12.65 14.02 1.76
CA PHE A 183 -11.33 13.56 2.19
C PHE A 183 -11.42 12.82 3.51
N GLU A 184 -10.86 11.62 3.59
CA GLU A 184 -11.04 10.71 4.72
C GLU A 184 -9.73 10.02 5.08
N ILE A 185 -9.54 9.74 6.37
CA ILE A 185 -8.38 9.02 6.88
C ILE A 185 -8.79 7.88 7.80
N ASN A 186 -8.12 6.73 7.65
CA ASN A 186 -8.41 5.52 8.39
C ASN A 186 -7.10 4.81 8.77
N THR A 187 -6.59 5.09 9.97
CA THR A 187 -5.30 4.53 10.44
C THR A 187 -5.36 3.02 10.61
N GLY A 188 -4.24 2.34 10.36
CA GLY A 188 -4.14 0.88 10.45
C GLY A 188 -4.28 0.37 11.90
N SER A 189 -3.98 1.20 12.90
CA SER A 189 -4.09 0.84 14.31
C SER A 189 -4.33 2.05 15.20
N ARG A 190 -4.83 1.80 16.42
CA ARG A 190 -4.95 2.84 17.46
C ARG A 190 -3.59 3.43 17.82
N GLN A 191 -2.54 2.60 17.86
CA GLN A 191 -1.18 3.07 18.17
C GLN A 191 -0.70 4.07 17.12
N THR A 192 -0.92 3.78 15.84
CA THR A 192 -0.62 4.70 14.75
C THR A 192 -1.37 6.02 14.92
N LEU A 193 -2.68 5.97 15.20
CA LEU A 193 -3.49 7.18 15.43
C LEU A 193 -2.92 8.04 16.57
N ILE A 194 -2.57 7.41 17.68
CA ILE A 194 -1.97 8.12 18.83
C ILE A 194 -0.64 8.75 18.43
N ASN A 195 0.22 8.04 17.72
CA ASN A 195 1.53 8.56 17.32
C ASN A 195 1.40 9.77 16.38
N ILE A 196 0.54 9.70 15.35
CA ILE A 196 0.32 10.84 14.45
C ILE A 196 -0.38 12.02 15.16
N LEU A 197 -1.19 11.76 16.20
CA LEU A 197 -1.78 12.80 17.02
C LEU A 197 -0.70 13.56 17.81
N TYR A 198 0.21 12.84 18.47
CA TYR A 198 1.30 13.45 19.25
C TYR A 198 2.26 14.27 18.38
N HIS A 199 2.44 13.88 17.11
CA HIS A 199 3.32 14.62 16.18
C HIS A 199 2.57 15.66 15.33
N GLY A 200 1.32 15.96 15.67
CA GLY A 200 0.55 17.03 15.02
C GLY A 200 -0.04 16.66 13.66
N GLY A 201 0.19 15.46 13.14
CA GLY A 201 -0.28 15.03 11.83
C GLY A 201 -1.81 15.01 11.72
N VAL A 202 -2.52 14.58 12.78
CA VAL A 202 -3.99 14.63 12.82
C VAL A 202 -4.50 16.06 12.70
N ALA A 203 -3.86 17.02 13.40
CA ALA A 203 -4.26 18.42 13.33
C ALA A 203 -4.12 18.99 11.91
N LYS A 204 -3.00 18.69 11.21
CA LYS A 204 -2.78 19.12 9.82
C LYS A 204 -3.84 18.53 8.88
N LEU A 205 -4.10 17.23 8.96
CA LEU A 205 -5.08 16.52 8.13
C LEU A 205 -6.50 17.04 8.36
N VAL A 206 -6.92 17.18 9.63
CA VAL A 206 -8.26 17.70 9.98
C VAL A 206 -8.41 19.16 9.55
N SER A 207 -7.37 19.99 9.74
CA SER A 207 -7.38 21.39 9.28
C SER A 207 -7.50 21.49 7.76
N ALA A 208 -6.94 20.53 7.01
CA ALA A 208 -7.13 20.43 5.57
C ALA A 208 -8.52 19.92 5.15
N GLY A 209 -9.37 19.54 6.11
CA GLY A 209 -10.75 19.07 5.88
C GLY A 209 -10.90 17.55 5.82
N ALA A 210 -9.91 16.79 6.31
CA ALA A 210 -10.05 15.34 6.42
C ALA A 210 -10.98 14.94 7.56
N ARG A 211 -11.77 13.87 7.35
CA ARG A 211 -12.53 13.19 8.40
C ARG A 211 -11.75 11.97 8.90
N THR A 212 -11.72 11.78 10.21
CA THR A 212 -11.08 10.61 10.84
C THR A 212 -12.11 9.51 11.05
N HIS A 213 -11.75 8.28 10.72
CA HIS A 213 -12.52 7.09 11.00
C HIS A 213 -11.84 6.21 12.04
N GLU A 214 -12.59 5.25 12.58
CA GLU A 214 -12.05 4.25 13.49
C GLU A 214 -10.85 3.52 12.89
N PRO A 215 -9.77 3.30 13.67
CA PRO A 215 -8.61 2.56 13.22
C PRO A 215 -8.97 1.14 12.79
N GLY A 216 -8.47 0.71 11.63
CA GLY A 216 -8.70 -0.64 11.12
C GLY A 216 -8.84 -0.69 9.60
N CYS A 217 -9.48 -1.73 9.08
CA CYS A 217 -9.63 -1.97 7.63
C CYS A 217 -11.09 -1.90 7.16
N LEU A 218 -11.97 -1.25 7.90
CA LEU A 218 -13.42 -1.23 7.66
C LEU A 218 -13.79 -0.51 6.36
N GLY A 219 -13.12 0.61 6.05
CA GLY A 219 -13.34 1.38 4.82
C GLY A 219 -13.08 0.58 3.55
N CYS A 220 -12.24 -0.45 3.60
CA CYS A 220 -11.94 -1.33 2.46
C CYS A 220 -13.18 -2.07 1.94
N ILE A 221 -14.15 -2.34 2.81
CA ILE A 221 -15.44 -2.95 2.47
C ILE A 221 -16.60 -1.95 2.50
N GLY A 222 -16.31 -0.66 2.59
CA GLY A 222 -17.28 0.41 2.57
C GLY A 222 -17.98 0.71 3.90
N MET A 223 -17.54 0.13 5.02
CA MET A 223 -18.12 0.43 6.33
C MET A 223 -17.81 1.88 6.74
N GLY A 224 -18.83 2.73 6.68
CA GLY A 224 -18.71 4.17 6.93
C GLY A 224 -18.05 4.99 5.82
N GLN A 225 -17.54 4.33 4.78
CA GLN A 225 -16.74 4.95 3.71
C GLN A 225 -17.12 4.42 2.30
N ALA A 226 -18.35 3.96 2.11
CA ALA A 226 -18.83 3.57 0.79
C ALA A 226 -18.87 4.78 -0.15
N PRO A 227 -18.39 4.66 -1.40
CA PRO A 227 -18.49 5.74 -2.37
C PRO A 227 -19.95 5.98 -2.78
N ALA A 228 -20.28 7.18 -3.17
CA ALA A 228 -21.59 7.45 -3.78
C ALA A 228 -21.70 6.75 -5.14
N THR A 229 -22.91 6.38 -5.53
CA THR A 229 -23.17 5.70 -6.81
C THR A 229 -22.68 6.55 -7.99
N GLY A 230 -21.93 5.93 -8.89
CA GLY A 230 -21.42 6.57 -10.11
C GLY A 230 -20.30 7.58 -9.88
N THR A 231 -19.68 7.60 -8.69
CA THR A 231 -18.58 8.52 -8.37
C THR A 231 -17.21 7.81 -8.36
N ASN A 232 -16.17 8.61 -8.57
CA ASN A 232 -14.79 8.17 -8.50
C ASN A 232 -14.27 8.30 -7.06
N SER A 233 -13.80 7.18 -6.51
CA SER A 233 -13.17 7.10 -5.20
C SER A 233 -11.71 6.68 -5.36
N LEU A 234 -10.77 7.52 -4.94
CA LEU A 234 -9.33 7.24 -4.95
C LEU A 234 -8.90 6.79 -3.57
N ARG A 235 -8.25 5.63 -3.49
CA ARG A 235 -7.95 4.98 -2.21
C ARG A 235 -6.53 4.41 -2.16
N THR A 236 -5.95 4.40 -0.98
CA THR A 236 -4.68 3.72 -0.75
C THR A 236 -4.87 2.24 -0.33
N PHE A 237 -6.07 1.70 -0.47
CA PHE A 237 -6.45 0.34 -0.11
C PHE A 237 -5.92 -0.70 -1.11
N PRO A 238 -5.97 -2.01 -0.78
CA PRO A 238 -5.38 -3.01 -1.65
C PRO A 238 -6.26 -3.44 -2.83
N ARG A 239 -7.60 -3.23 -2.77
CA ARG A 239 -8.54 -3.85 -3.72
C ARG A 239 -9.61 -2.90 -4.21
N ASN A 240 -9.90 -2.99 -5.52
CA ASN A 240 -10.91 -2.18 -6.21
C ASN A 240 -11.87 -3.01 -7.08
N PHE A 241 -12.09 -4.28 -6.77
CA PHE A 241 -13.07 -5.10 -7.47
C PHE A 241 -14.46 -4.49 -7.37
N LYS A 242 -15.25 -4.60 -8.44
CA LYS A 242 -16.58 -4.01 -8.56
C LYS A 242 -17.48 -4.37 -7.36
N GLY A 243 -18.07 -3.37 -6.73
CA GLY A 243 -18.93 -3.52 -5.55
C GLY A 243 -18.19 -3.83 -4.25
N ARG A 244 -16.87 -3.98 -4.28
CA ARG A 244 -16.05 -4.32 -3.11
C ARG A 244 -16.16 -3.27 -2.00
N SER A 245 -16.29 -2.00 -2.37
CA SER A 245 -16.31 -0.88 -1.44
C SER A 245 -17.73 -0.49 -0.96
N GLY A 246 -18.71 -1.40 -1.11
CA GLY A 246 -20.07 -1.24 -0.57
C GLY A 246 -21.08 -0.65 -1.54
N THR A 247 -20.67 -0.15 -2.70
CA THR A 247 -21.55 0.38 -3.75
C THR A 247 -21.37 -0.42 -5.03
N LYS A 248 -22.48 -0.83 -5.68
CA LYS A 248 -22.43 -1.67 -6.90
C LYS A 248 -21.85 -0.94 -8.11
N ASP A 249 -22.19 0.33 -8.27
CA ASP A 249 -21.73 1.19 -9.35
C ASP A 249 -20.73 2.19 -8.79
N ASP A 250 -19.62 1.66 -8.30
CA ASP A 250 -18.46 2.40 -7.84
C ASP A 250 -17.36 2.41 -8.90
N HIS A 251 -16.57 3.50 -8.92
CA HIS A 251 -15.33 3.58 -9.67
C HIS A 251 -14.19 3.78 -8.67
N VAL A 252 -13.63 2.69 -8.17
CA VAL A 252 -12.56 2.73 -7.18
C VAL A 252 -11.22 2.62 -7.86
N TYR A 253 -10.36 3.62 -7.61
CA TYR A 253 -8.97 3.69 -8.02
C TYR A 253 -8.06 3.40 -6.83
N LEU A 254 -6.91 2.78 -7.07
CA LEU A 254 -5.92 2.53 -6.01
C LEU A 254 -4.63 3.29 -6.32
N CYS A 255 -4.06 3.94 -5.32
CA CYS A 255 -2.83 4.73 -5.47
C CYS A 255 -2.00 4.78 -4.18
N SER A 256 -0.86 5.46 -4.24
CA SER A 256 -0.03 5.79 -3.08
C SER A 256 -0.67 6.87 -2.20
N PRO A 257 -0.23 7.00 -0.93
CA PRO A 257 -0.64 8.11 -0.06
C PRO A 257 -0.30 9.48 -0.64
N GLU A 258 0.82 9.60 -1.32
CA GLU A 258 1.31 10.81 -1.98
C GLU A 258 0.33 11.25 -3.08
N THR A 259 0.00 10.34 -4.00
CA THR A 259 -1.00 10.60 -5.05
C THR A 259 -2.37 10.92 -4.45
N ALA A 260 -2.79 10.20 -3.42
CA ALA A 260 -4.07 10.45 -2.76
C ALA A 260 -4.12 11.85 -2.11
N ALA A 261 -3.05 12.26 -1.41
CA ALA A 261 -2.99 13.58 -0.78
C ALA A 261 -3.01 14.72 -1.81
N ALA A 262 -2.28 14.58 -2.92
CA ALA A 262 -2.31 15.53 -4.02
C ALA A 262 -3.72 15.64 -4.62
N SER A 263 -4.36 14.51 -4.91
CA SER A 263 -5.71 14.45 -5.47
C SER A 263 -6.79 15.02 -4.54
N ALA A 264 -6.59 14.89 -3.22
CA ALA A 264 -7.50 15.52 -2.26
C ALA A 264 -7.49 17.04 -2.35
N LEU A 265 -6.36 17.65 -2.73
CA LEU A 265 -6.22 19.09 -2.90
C LEU A 265 -6.70 19.57 -4.26
N THR A 266 -6.43 18.83 -5.33
CA THR A 266 -6.74 19.22 -6.72
C THR A 266 -8.18 18.90 -7.14
N GLY A 267 -8.77 17.83 -6.59
CA GLY A 267 -10.06 17.29 -7.04
C GLY A 267 -9.95 16.35 -8.25
N HIS A 268 -8.74 16.04 -8.68
CA HIS A 268 -8.44 15.15 -9.81
C HIS A 268 -7.30 14.21 -9.43
N ILE A 269 -7.14 13.11 -10.18
CA ILE A 269 -6.01 12.18 -9.99
C ILE A 269 -4.70 12.86 -10.36
#